data_93fcd0dce5a7ce88c110904d8703bdfd
#
_entry.id   93fcd0dce5a7ce88c110904d8703bdfd
#
_cell.length_a   1.000
_cell.length_b   1.000
_cell.length_c   1.000
_cell.angle_alpha   90.00
_cell.angle_beta   90.00
_cell.angle_gamma   90.00
#
_symmetry.space_group_name_H-M   'P 1'
#
loop_
_entity.id
_entity.type
_entity.pdbx_description
1 polymer ?
#
loop_
_entity_poly.entity_id
_entity_poly.type
_entity_poly.pdbx_seq_one_letter_code
_entity_poly.pdbx_strand_id
1 'polypeptide(L)'
;FKSKGVSTFPFNIYLGIAAFFGSLLGAKIAVDIDEAIFNKVLATIMAAVILIIIFKPKTNLTNLQERLTGKYLWLGIIVFFFLGIYGGFINAGIGFLIILYLHYTHYMSLVRVNATKVFVVFIYTLGALAVFIFNDKVDFKIGLILAIGNAAGAWVSSRLSVKKGDGYIRTFLIVMVSIMAIKLWFF
;
A
#
# COMPACT_ATOMS: atom_id res chain seq x y z
N PHE A 1 -8.60 -15.02 -8.21
CA PHE A 1 -8.83 -13.83 -9.05
C PHE A 1 -8.92 -14.20 -10.54
N LYS A 2 -8.09 -15.13 -11.03
CA LYS A 2 -8.11 -15.60 -12.43
C LYS A 2 -9.45 -16.23 -12.84
N SER A 3 -10.19 -16.81 -11.92
CA SER A 3 -11.46 -17.50 -12.17
C SER A 3 -12.65 -16.58 -12.46
N LYS A 4 -12.50 -15.25 -12.29
CA LYS A 4 -13.56 -14.26 -12.52
C LYS A 4 -13.32 -13.36 -13.74
N GLY A 5 -12.46 -13.75 -14.68
CA GLY A 5 -12.22 -13.02 -15.94
C GLY A 5 -11.59 -11.62 -15.75
N VAL A 6 -10.93 -11.36 -14.63
CA VAL A 6 -10.30 -10.08 -14.31
C VAL A 6 -8.91 -10.03 -14.93
N SER A 7 -8.83 -9.82 -16.24
CA SER A 7 -7.55 -9.61 -16.93
C SER A 7 -7.35 -8.13 -17.20
N THR A 8 -6.59 -7.48 -16.32
CA THR A 8 -6.04 -6.13 -16.52
C THR A 8 -4.54 -6.21 -16.79
N PHE A 9 -4.10 -7.30 -17.42
CA PHE A 9 -2.69 -7.71 -17.47
C PHE A 9 -1.73 -6.63 -18.01
N PRO A 10 -1.94 -6.00 -19.19
CA PRO A 10 -0.99 -4.99 -19.67
C PRO A 10 -0.97 -3.74 -18.78
N PHE A 11 -2.12 -3.25 -18.33
CA PHE A 11 -2.24 -2.10 -17.44
C PHE A 11 -1.50 -2.29 -16.12
N ASN A 12 -1.68 -3.44 -15.47
CA ASN A 12 -1.02 -3.75 -14.20
C ASN A 12 0.51 -3.82 -14.32
N ILE A 13 1.03 -4.31 -15.45
CA ILE A 13 2.47 -4.37 -15.70
C ILE A 13 3.06 -2.96 -15.76
N TYR A 14 2.45 -2.04 -16.52
CA TYR A 14 2.95 -0.67 -16.62
C TYR A 14 2.97 0.03 -15.27
N LEU A 15 1.90 -0.12 -14.48
CA LEU A 15 1.84 0.43 -13.12
C LEU A 15 2.87 -0.23 -12.18
N GLY A 16 3.04 -1.55 -12.29
CA GLY A 16 4.01 -2.30 -11.50
C GLY A 16 5.45 -1.87 -11.78
N ILE A 17 5.81 -1.72 -13.06
CA ILE A 17 7.15 -1.26 -13.47
C ILE A 17 7.40 0.17 -12.97
N ALA A 18 6.45 1.07 -13.14
CA ALA A 18 6.57 2.44 -12.67
C ALA A 18 6.76 2.49 -11.14
N ALA A 19 5.95 1.75 -10.39
CA ALA A 19 6.06 1.65 -8.95
C ALA A 19 7.37 0.98 -8.50
N PHE A 20 7.87 0.00 -9.24
CA PHE A 20 9.18 -0.63 -8.99
C PHE A 20 10.32 0.39 -9.02
N PHE A 21 10.44 1.16 -10.10
CA PHE A 21 11.47 2.20 -10.20
C PHE A 21 11.28 3.28 -9.12
N GLY A 22 10.05 3.70 -8.85
CA GLY A 22 9.76 4.61 -7.74
C GLY A 22 10.23 4.04 -6.40
N SER A 23 10.00 2.75 -6.14
CA SER A 23 10.35 2.13 -4.87
C SER A 23 11.87 2.03 -4.63
N LEU A 24 12.67 1.89 -5.69
CA LEU A 24 14.13 1.94 -5.57
C LEU A 24 14.58 3.30 -5.02
N LEU A 25 14.00 4.39 -5.54
CA LEU A 25 14.31 5.74 -5.04
C LEU A 25 13.82 5.94 -3.61
N GLY A 26 12.59 5.53 -3.32
CA GLY A 26 12.00 5.63 -1.99
C GLY A 26 12.79 4.87 -0.92
N ALA A 27 13.17 3.64 -1.21
CA ALA A 27 13.98 2.82 -0.33
C ALA A 27 15.39 3.40 -0.12
N LYS A 28 16.01 3.96 -1.17
CA LYS A 28 17.29 4.65 -1.04
C LYS A 28 17.19 5.85 -0.10
N ILE A 29 16.15 6.68 -0.26
CA ILE A 29 15.91 7.81 0.67
C ILE A 29 15.74 7.30 2.11
N ALA A 30 15.03 6.18 2.30
CA ALA A 30 14.82 5.59 3.63
C ALA A 30 16.11 5.06 4.27
N VAL A 31 17.06 4.58 3.46
CA VAL A 31 18.37 4.10 3.93
C VAL A 31 19.26 5.27 4.37
N ASP A 32 19.19 6.39 3.66
CA ASP A 32 20.09 7.54 3.82
C ASP A 32 19.59 8.57 4.86
N ILE A 33 18.30 8.49 5.26
CA ILE A 33 17.70 9.45 6.19
C ILE A 33 18.10 9.16 7.65
N ASP A 34 18.23 10.22 8.44
CA ASP A 34 18.44 10.12 9.88
C ASP A 34 17.25 9.43 10.59
N GLU A 35 17.54 8.55 11.54
CA GLU A 35 16.54 7.73 12.22
C GLU A 35 15.49 8.57 12.96
N ALA A 36 15.91 9.67 13.60
CA ALA A 36 14.98 10.54 14.31
C ALA A 36 14.03 11.27 13.36
N ILE A 37 14.54 11.68 12.19
CA ILE A 37 13.71 12.30 11.14
C ILE A 37 12.78 11.25 10.56
N PHE A 38 13.26 10.04 10.26
CA PHE A 38 12.44 8.94 9.75
C PHE A 38 11.26 8.64 10.66
N ASN A 39 11.50 8.51 11.99
CA ASN A 39 10.46 8.20 12.97
C ASN A 39 9.38 9.31 13.03
N LYS A 40 9.77 10.58 12.97
CA LYS A 40 8.81 11.71 12.92
C LYS A 40 7.98 11.72 11.64
N VAL A 41 8.61 11.48 10.49
CA VAL A 41 7.91 11.38 9.20
C VAL A 41 6.94 10.20 9.22
N LEU A 42 7.37 9.05 9.71
CA LEU A 42 6.53 7.86 9.84
C LEU A 42 5.32 8.13 10.75
N ALA A 43 5.53 8.72 11.94
CA ALA A 43 4.45 9.05 12.86
C ALA A 43 3.43 10.03 12.22
N THR A 44 3.92 11.06 11.52
CA THR A 44 3.08 12.03 10.81
C THR A 44 2.22 11.36 9.73
N ILE A 45 2.83 10.47 8.94
CA ILE A 45 2.11 9.72 7.90
C ILE A 45 1.08 8.77 8.51
N MET A 46 1.42 8.09 9.61
CA MET A 46 0.46 7.23 10.32
C MET A 46 -0.74 8.02 10.82
N ALA A 47 -0.53 9.23 11.36
CA ALA A 47 -1.63 10.12 11.74
C ALA A 47 -2.50 10.54 10.54
N ALA A 48 -1.87 10.88 9.41
CA ALA A 48 -2.60 11.21 8.17
C ALA A 48 -3.43 10.01 7.65
N VAL A 49 -2.89 8.80 7.71
CA VAL A 49 -3.61 7.57 7.32
C VAL A 49 -4.83 7.34 8.22
N ILE A 50 -4.71 7.59 9.53
CA ILE A 50 -5.86 7.52 10.45
C ILE A 50 -6.97 8.48 10.02
N LEU A 51 -6.61 9.73 9.70
CA LEU A 51 -7.57 10.73 9.22
C LEU A 51 -8.28 10.24 7.95
N ILE A 52 -7.53 9.71 6.97
CA ILE A 52 -8.10 9.15 5.74
C ILE A 52 -9.07 7.99 6.04
N ILE A 53 -8.75 7.12 6.99
CA ILE A 53 -9.62 6.01 7.41
C ILE A 53 -10.91 6.53 8.06
N ILE A 54 -10.82 7.60 8.86
CA ILE A 54 -11.99 8.19 9.53
C ILE A 54 -12.91 8.88 8.50
N PHE A 55 -12.35 9.63 7.57
CA PHE A 55 -13.11 10.39 6.57
C PHE A 55 -13.46 9.60 5.31
N LYS A 56 -13.43 8.26 5.38
CA LYS A 56 -13.70 7.35 4.23
C LYS A 56 -14.87 7.88 3.37
N PRO A 57 -14.61 8.31 2.13
CA PRO A 57 -15.67 8.76 1.24
C PRO A 57 -16.59 7.60 0.87
N LYS A 58 -17.89 7.80 1.03
CA LYS A 58 -18.91 6.85 0.57
C LYS A 58 -19.07 7.04 -0.94
N THR A 59 -18.81 6.01 -1.73
CA THR A 59 -18.98 6.08 -3.17
C THR A 59 -19.75 4.90 -3.72
N ASN A 60 -20.77 5.24 -4.47
CA ASN A 60 -21.47 4.33 -5.37
C ASN A 60 -21.07 4.69 -6.81
N LEU A 61 -19.92 4.19 -7.25
CA LEU A 61 -19.52 4.26 -8.66
C LEU A 61 -20.05 3.00 -9.38
N THR A 62 -21.37 2.93 -9.54
CA THR A 62 -22.01 1.89 -10.29
C THR A 62 -22.14 2.34 -11.76
N ASN A 63 -21.65 1.52 -12.71
CA ASN A 63 -21.87 1.65 -14.17
C ASN A 63 -21.01 2.67 -14.95
N LEU A 64 -19.83 3.06 -14.49
CA LEU A 64 -18.90 3.85 -15.30
C LEU A 64 -17.93 2.94 -16.07
N GLN A 65 -17.62 3.30 -17.33
CA GLN A 65 -16.61 2.57 -18.11
C GLN A 65 -15.22 2.76 -17.54
N GLU A 66 -14.46 1.67 -17.42
CA GLU A 66 -13.10 1.71 -16.94
C GLU A 66 -12.16 2.44 -17.91
N ARG A 67 -11.28 3.27 -17.36
CA ARG A 67 -10.34 4.13 -18.10
C ARG A 67 -8.93 3.58 -17.98
N LEU A 68 -8.56 2.60 -18.80
CA LEU A 68 -7.29 1.88 -18.70
C LEU A 68 -6.28 2.25 -19.78
N THR A 69 -6.65 3.14 -20.72
CA THR A 69 -5.85 3.47 -21.92
C THR A 69 -5.69 4.98 -22.10
N GLY A 70 -4.85 5.37 -23.07
CA GLY A 70 -4.64 6.77 -23.44
C GLY A 70 -4.06 7.61 -22.30
N LYS A 71 -4.60 8.83 -22.12
CA LYS A 71 -4.11 9.78 -21.10
C LYS A 71 -4.21 9.25 -19.68
N TYR A 72 -5.18 8.40 -19.40
CA TYR A 72 -5.35 7.81 -18.05
C TYR A 72 -4.28 6.78 -17.74
N LEU A 73 -3.81 6.02 -18.74
CA LEU A 73 -2.67 5.11 -18.55
C LEU A 73 -1.40 5.90 -18.18
N TRP A 74 -1.09 6.97 -18.92
CA TRP A 74 0.07 7.82 -18.62
C TRP A 74 -0.02 8.47 -17.24
N LEU A 75 -1.19 8.99 -16.90
CA LEU A 75 -1.45 9.51 -15.56
C LEU A 75 -1.24 8.42 -14.50
N GLY A 76 -1.72 7.20 -14.77
CA GLY A 76 -1.49 6.03 -13.92
C GLY A 76 -0.02 5.74 -13.70
N ILE A 77 0.78 5.69 -14.76
CA ILE A 77 2.24 5.46 -14.70
C ILE A 77 2.92 6.51 -13.80
N ILE A 78 2.61 7.80 -14.01
CA ILE A 78 3.19 8.89 -13.23
C ILE A 78 2.81 8.76 -11.75
N VAL A 79 1.53 8.58 -11.46
CA VAL A 79 1.05 8.48 -10.07
C VAL A 79 1.61 7.24 -9.39
N PHE A 80 1.69 6.09 -10.07
CA PHE A 80 2.26 4.88 -9.50
C PHE A 80 3.77 4.94 -9.31
N PHE A 81 4.48 5.74 -10.09
CA PHE A 81 5.88 6.04 -9.81
C PHE A 81 6.02 6.77 -8.45
N PHE A 82 5.23 7.81 -8.19
CA PHE A 82 5.24 8.52 -6.91
C PHE A 82 4.71 7.66 -5.75
N LEU A 83 3.67 6.86 -6.00
CA LEU A 83 3.21 5.87 -5.01
C LEU A 83 4.29 4.82 -4.73
N GLY A 84 5.09 4.45 -5.73
CA GLY A 84 6.25 3.59 -5.57
C GLY A 84 7.31 4.22 -4.66
N ILE A 85 7.65 5.51 -4.86
CA ILE A 85 8.57 6.24 -3.98
C ILE A 85 8.04 6.21 -2.54
N TYR A 86 6.78 6.55 -2.35
CA TYR A 86 6.14 6.51 -1.04
C TYR A 86 6.16 5.10 -0.42
N GLY A 87 5.81 4.07 -1.21
CA GLY A 87 5.76 2.68 -0.77
C GLY A 87 7.13 2.09 -0.46
N GLY A 88 8.15 2.46 -1.23
CA GLY A 88 9.55 2.08 -0.99
C GLY A 88 10.14 2.76 0.25
N PHE A 89 9.67 3.97 0.56
CA PHE A 89 10.12 4.73 1.73
C PHE A 89 9.45 4.24 3.03
N ILE A 90 8.12 4.14 3.10
CA ILE A 90 7.40 3.86 4.36
C ILE A 90 6.40 2.71 4.23
N ASN A 91 5.76 2.53 3.09
CA ASN A 91 4.74 1.51 2.85
C ASN A 91 3.46 1.60 3.72
N ALA A 92 3.35 2.53 4.66
CA ALA A 92 2.21 2.64 5.56
C ALA A 92 0.98 3.22 4.84
N GLY A 93 -0.15 2.51 4.85
CA GLY A 93 -1.41 3.01 4.28
C GLY A 93 -1.50 3.13 2.76
N ILE A 94 -0.44 2.79 2.02
CA ILE A 94 -0.40 2.90 0.55
C ILE A 94 -1.54 2.14 -0.14
N GLY A 95 -2.00 1.04 0.47
CA GLY A 95 -3.13 0.29 -0.04
C GLY A 95 -4.42 1.11 -0.17
N PHE A 96 -4.65 2.08 0.73
CA PHE A 96 -5.78 3.01 0.65
C PHE A 96 -5.60 4.00 -0.48
N LEU A 97 -4.41 4.55 -0.66
CA LEU A 97 -4.10 5.49 -1.73
C LEU A 97 -4.29 4.85 -3.11
N ILE A 98 -3.83 3.60 -3.28
CA ILE A 98 -4.04 2.83 -4.51
C ILE A 98 -5.53 2.60 -4.75
N ILE A 99 -6.29 2.19 -3.72
CA ILE A 99 -7.73 1.96 -3.84
C ILE A 99 -8.45 3.25 -4.25
N LEU A 100 -8.18 4.35 -3.56
CA LEU A 100 -8.79 5.64 -3.87
C LEU A 100 -8.47 6.05 -5.31
N TYR A 101 -7.20 6.06 -5.68
CA TYR A 101 -6.77 6.49 -6.99
C TYR A 101 -7.39 5.65 -8.12
N LEU A 102 -7.27 4.33 -8.06
CA LEU A 102 -7.79 3.46 -9.12
C LEU A 102 -9.32 3.46 -9.19
N HIS A 103 -9.98 3.51 -8.04
CA HIS A 103 -11.44 3.51 -8.01
C HIS A 103 -12.03 4.81 -8.53
N TYR A 104 -11.47 5.98 -8.14
CA TYR A 104 -12.03 7.28 -8.53
C TYR A 104 -11.54 7.78 -9.89
N THR A 105 -10.29 7.51 -10.25
CA THR A 105 -9.71 8.03 -11.51
C THR A 105 -9.94 7.08 -12.67
N HIS A 106 -9.78 5.78 -12.42
CA HIS A 106 -9.92 4.77 -13.47
C HIS A 106 -11.28 4.06 -13.48
N TYR A 107 -12.17 4.37 -12.53
CA TYR A 107 -13.49 3.77 -12.37
C TYR A 107 -13.47 2.23 -12.29
N MET A 108 -12.39 1.69 -11.77
CA MET A 108 -12.25 0.25 -11.60
C MET A 108 -13.11 -0.27 -10.46
N SER A 109 -13.70 -1.45 -10.64
CA SER A 109 -14.40 -2.14 -9.58
C SER A 109 -13.46 -2.49 -8.42
N LEU A 110 -13.95 -2.50 -7.17
CA LEU A 110 -13.12 -2.79 -5.99
C LEU A 110 -12.41 -4.15 -6.08
N VAL A 111 -13.01 -5.14 -6.75
CA VAL A 111 -12.39 -6.45 -6.98
C VAL A 111 -11.16 -6.32 -7.88
N ARG A 112 -11.26 -5.57 -8.97
CA ARG A 112 -10.15 -5.31 -9.89
C ARG A 112 -9.08 -4.45 -9.23
N VAL A 113 -9.49 -3.40 -8.52
CA VAL A 113 -8.56 -2.55 -7.73
C VAL A 113 -7.76 -3.39 -6.75
N ASN A 114 -8.38 -4.31 -6.02
CA ASN A 114 -7.68 -5.18 -5.09
C ASN A 114 -6.69 -6.12 -5.80
N ALA A 115 -7.07 -6.68 -6.95
CA ALA A 115 -6.17 -7.52 -7.74
C ALA A 115 -4.96 -6.73 -8.25
N THR A 116 -5.18 -5.53 -8.82
CA THR A 116 -4.11 -4.61 -9.26
C THR A 116 -3.21 -4.20 -8.10
N LYS A 117 -3.81 -3.80 -6.97
CA LYS A 117 -3.08 -3.43 -5.75
C LYS A 117 -2.12 -4.54 -5.30
N VAL A 118 -2.61 -5.77 -5.15
CA VAL A 118 -1.78 -6.88 -4.68
C VAL A 118 -0.62 -7.14 -5.64
N PHE A 119 -0.87 -7.11 -6.94
CA PHE A 119 0.16 -7.29 -7.96
C PHE A 119 1.23 -6.17 -7.89
N VAL A 120 0.82 -4.91 -7.89
CA VAL A 120 1.74 -3.77 -7.89
C VAL A 120 2.53 -3.70 -6.57
N VAL A 121 1.85 -3.92 -5.43
CA VAL A 121 2.51 -3.96 -4.12
C VAL A 121 3.60 -5.05 -4.08
N PHE A 122 3.31 -6.22 -4.61
CA PHE A 122 4.31 -7.29 -4.70
C PHE A 122 5.54 -6.85 -5.51
N ILE A 123 5.35 -6.25 -6.68
CA ILE A 123 6.45 -5.83 -7.58
C ILE A 123 7.31 -4.73 -6.93
N TYR A 124 6.72 -3.66 -6.40
CA TYR A 124 7.52 -2.58 -5.81
C TYR A 124 8.16 -2.97 -4.48
N THR A 125 7.53 -3.88 -3.72
CA THR A 125 8.14 -4.38 -2.47
C THR A 125 9.40 -5.18 -2.75
N LEU A 126 9.45 -5.94 -3.84
CA LEU A 126 10.69 -6.62 -4.28
C LEU A 126 11.80 -5.61 -4.59
N GLY A 127 11.46 -4.49 -5.26
CA GLY A 127 12.41 -3.42 -5.54
C GLY A 127 12.94 -2.77 -4.26
N ALA A 128 12.06 -2.38 -3.35
CA ALA A 128 12.45 -1.80 -2.06
C ALA A 128 13.31 -2.78 -1.22
N LEU A 129 12.88 -4.04 -1.14
CA LEU A 129 13.60 -5.08 -0.39
C LEU A 129 15.03 -5.29 -0.95
N ALA A 130 15.19 -5.30 -2.26
CA ALA A 130 16.52 -5.40 -2.88
C ALA A 130 17.43 -4.25 -2.42
N VAL A 131 16.94 -3.00 -2.41
CA VAL A 131 17.73 -1.85 -1.93
C VAL A 131 18.12 -2.02 -0.46
N PHE A 132 17.20 -2.42 0.41
CA PHE A 132 17.51 -2.64 1.83
C PHE A 132 18.51 -3.78 2.04
N ILE A 133 18.43 -4.88 1.28
CA ILE A 133 19.39 -5.99 1.35
C ILE A 133 20.77 -5.52 0.92
N PHE A 134 20.91 -4.81 -0.22
CA PHE A 134 22.19 -4.33 -0.72
C PHE A 134 22.86 -3.28 0.18
N ASN A 135 22.11 -2.67 1.09
CA ASN A 135 22.63 -1.72 2.07
C ASN A 135 22.75 -2.30 3.49
N ASP A 136 22.69 -3.63 3.64
CA ASP A 136 22.80 -4.35 4.93
C ASP A 136 21.80 -3.88 6.01
N LYS A 137 20.62 -3.39 5.57
CA LYS A 137 19.55 -2.91 6.47
C LYS A 137 18.50 -3.99 6.81
N VAL A 138 18.72 -5.24 6.42
CA VAL A 138 17.77 -6.34 6.63
C VAL A 138 18.33 -7.34 7.63
N ASP A 139 17.71 -7.42 8.80
CA ASP A 139 17.87 -8.55 9.70
C ASP A 139 16.95 -9.69 9.26
N PHE A 140 17.52 -10.71 8.62
CA PHE A 140 16.75 -11.84 8.09
C PHE A 140 16.07 -12.66 9.20
N LYS A 141 16.63 -12.72 10.41
CA LYS A 141 16.04 -13.45 11.53
C LYS A 141 14.75 -12.75 11.99
N ILE A 142 14.84 -11.45 12.23
CA ILE A 142 13.67 -10.63 12.60
C ILE A 142 12.68 -10.59 11.45
N GLY A 143 13.15 -10.43 10.21
CA GLY A 143 12.33 -10.41 9.00
C GLY A 143 11.49 -11.66 8.81
N LEU A 144 12.05 -12.86 9.04
CA LEU A 144 11.31 -14.12 8.97
C LEU A 144 10.25 -14.24 10.06
N ILE A 145 10.56 -13.86 11.30
CA ILE A 145 9.59 -13.85 12.40
C ILE A 145 8.41 -12.92 12.06
N LEU A 146 8.70 -11.71 11.57
CA LEU A 146 7.69 -10.76 11.14
C LEU A 146 6.87 -11.27 9.96
N ALA A 147 7.50 -11.94 8.98
CA ALA A 147 6.80 -12.52 7.83
C ALA A 147 5.79 -13.59 8.26
N ILE A 148 6.18 -14.48 9.17
CA ILE A 148 5.29 -15.51 9.73
C ILE A 148 4.14 -14.84 10.50
N GLY A 149 4.45 -13.85 11.35
CA GLY A 149 3.45 -13.10 12.10
C GLY A 149 2.45 -12.36 11.18
N ASN A 150 2.94 -11.71 10.12
CA ASN A 150 2.11 -11.03 9.13
C ASN A 150 1.21 -12.01 8.35
N ALA A 151 1.76 -13.16 7.93
CA ALA A 151 0.99 -14.18 7.23
C ALA A 151 -0.13 -14.76 8.13
N ALA A 152 0.19 -15.10 9.37
CA ALA A 152 -0.77 -15.59 10.34
C ALA A 152 -1.82 -14.53 10.67
N GLY A 153 -1.40 -13.28 10.91
CA GLY A 153 -2.29 -12.15 11.17
C GLY A 153 -3.25 -11.86 9.99
N ALA A 154 -2.72 -11.88 8.76
CA ALA A 154 -3.54 -11.70 7.57
C ALA A 154 -4.57 -12.82 7.40
N TRP A 155 -4.19 -14.07 7.68
CA TRP A 155 -5.09 -15.20 7.62
C TRP A 155 -6.22 -15.13 8.67
N VAL A 156 -5.89 -14.83 9.93
CA VAL A 156 -6.86 -14.63 11.00
C VAL A 156 -7.76 -13.43 10.72
N SER A 157 -7.17 -12.30 10.32
CA SER A 157 -7.90 -11.07 10.02
C SER A 157 -8.89 -11.24 8.87
N SER A 158 -8.50 -11.96 7.81
CA SER A 158 -9.41 -12.22 6.68
C SER A 158 -10.64 -13.03 7.10
N ARG A 159 -10.49 -14.00 8.01
CA ARG A 159 -11.61 -14.78 8.57
C ARG A 159 -12.49 -13.98 9.52
N LEU A 160 -11.88 -13.13 10.35
CA LEU A 160 -12.62 -12.27 11.27
C LEU A 160 -13.39 -11.18 10.53
N SER A 161 -12.84 -10.64 9.43
CA SER A 161 -13.50 -9.66 8.57
C SER A 161 -14.84 -10.16 8.04
N VAL A 162 -14.87 -11.42 7.63
CA VAL A 162 -16.10 -12.05 7.12
C VAL A 162 -17.16 -12.23 8.24
N LYS A 163 -16.70 -12.48 9.49
CA LYS A 163 -17.61 -12.74 10.63
C LYS A 163 -18.09 -11.49 11.35
N LYS A 164 -17.23 -10.48 11.56
CA LYS A 164 -17.51 -9.31 12.42
C LYS A 164 -17.76 -8.01 11.65
N GLY A 165 -17.55 -8.02 10.34
CA GLY A 165 -17.78 -6.86 9.47
C GLY A 165 -16.71 -5.76 9.56
N ASP A 166 -16.82 -4.78 8.65
CA ASP A 166 -15.83 -3.72 8.45
C ASP A 166 -15.62 -2.80 9.66
N GLY A 167 -16.66 -2.58 10.46
CA GLY A 167 -16.63 -1.67 11.61
C GLY A 167 -15.63 -2.10 12.68
N TYR A 168 -15.62 -3.38 13.01
CA TYR A 168 -14.70 -3.94 14.01
C TYR A 168 -13.24 -3.80 13.59
N ILE A 169 -12.95 -4.12 12.34
CA ILE A 169 -11.58 -4.02 11.79
C ILE A 169 -11.11 -2.59 11.75
N ARG A 170 -11.98 -1.67 11.35
CA ARG A 170 -11.69 -0.24 11.33
C ARG A 170 -11.31 0.27 12.72
N THR A 171 -12.10 -0.06 13.74
CA THR A 171 -11.82 0.35 15.12
C THR A 171 -10.49 -0.24 15.60
N PHE A 172 -10.24 -1.53 15.34
CA PHE A 172 -8.98 -2.18 15.69
C PHE A 172 -7.77 -1.51 15.02
N LEU A 173 -7.86 -1.20 13.72
CA LEU A 173 -6.80 -0.50 12.99
C LEU A 173 -6.53 0.89 13.56
N ILE A 174 -7.58 1.68 13.83
CA ILE A 174 -7.43 3.02 14.40
C ILE A 174 -6.69 2.95 15.74
N VAL A 175 -7.10 2.05 16.63
CA VAL A 175 -6.47 1.89 17.95
C VAL A 175 -5.00 1.51 17.82
N MET A 176 -4.69 0.46 17.05
CA MET A 176 -3.31 -0.02 16.90
C MET A 176 -2.39 1.00 16.25
N VAL A 177 -2.86 1.65 15.17
CA VAL A 177 -2.05 2.68 14.47
C VAL A 177 -1.86 3.92 15.35
N SER A 178 -2.88 4.31 16.15
CA SER A 178 -2.75 5.42 17.09
C SER A 178 -1.71 5.15 18.18
N ILE A 179 -1.71 3.95 18.77
CA ILE A 179 -0.71 3.55 19.76
C ILE A 179 0.70 3.61 19.17
N MET A 180 0.88 3.09 17.95
CA MET A 180 2.18 3.12 17.27
C MET A 180 2.62 4.54 16.92
N ALA A 181 1.71 5.38 16.42
CA ALA A 181 2.02 6.78 16.08
C ALA A 181 2.47 7.57 17.32
N ILE A 182 1.78 7.40 18.45
CA ILE A 182 2.15 8.03 19.73
C ILE A 182 3.52 7.54 20.19
N LYS A 183 3.76 6.23 20.14
CA LYS A 183 5.06 5.67 20.51
C LYS A 183 6.21 6.26 19.68
N LEU A 184 6.06 6.31 18.36
CA LEU A 184 7.10 6.83 17.45
C LEU A 184 7.31 8.34 17.56
N TRP A 185 6.33 9.09 18.07
CA TRP A 185 6.43 10.53 18.22
C TRP A 185 7.18 10.93 19.51
N PHE A 186 6.99 10.16 20.58
CA PHE A 186 7.51 10.50 21.92
C PHE A 186 8.71 9.66 22.36
N PHE A 187 8.94 8.51 21.74
CA PHE A 187 10.02 7.58 22.06
C PHE A 187 10.83 7.19 20.82
#